data_e8c5b6aee6326f7de5fd65038fd905cd
#
_entry.id   e8c5b6aee6326f7de5fd65038fd905cd
#
_cell.length_a   1.000
_cell.length_b   1.000
_cell.length_c   1.000
_cell.angle_alpha   90.00
_cell.angle_beta   90.00
_cell.angle_gamma   90.00
#
_symmetry.space_group_name_H-M   'P 1'
#
loop_
_entity.id
_entity.type
_entity.pdbx_description
1 polymer ?
#
loop_
_entity_poly.entity_id
_entity_poly.type
_entity_poly.pdbx_seq_one_letter_code
_entity_poly.pdbx_strand_id
1 'polypeptide(L)'
;MAEGLVRHFLGDKFIVESAGYLSTYVHPDAIEVMKEIGVDISKQISKSVSEMHDQNFDLIITLCDENDPLCPIWYGKGKQVNIPFPDPVMKKGDRNIVLQEFRNVRDSMKSKILDYLQSNFLK
;
A
#
# COMPACT_ATOMS: atom_id res chain seq x y z
N MET A 1 -0.58 4.37 0.62
CA MET A 1 0.21 4.42 1.88
C MET A 1 1.35 3.41 1.89
N ALA A 2 1.11 2.16 1.51
CA ALA A 2 2.14 1.12 1.57
C ALA A 2 3.39 1.46 0.76
N GLU A 3 3.23 1.92 -0.47
CA GLU A 3 4.37 2.32 -1.31
C GLU A 3 5.22 3.39 -0.63
N GLY A 4 4.58 4.41 -0.04
CA GLY A 4 5.29 5.48 0.65
C GLY A 4 6.05 4.99 1.86
N LEU A 5 5.48 4.06 2.63
CA LEU A 5 6.15 3.48 3.79
C LEU A 5 7.42 2.73 3.39
N VAL A 6 7.31 1.86 2.40
CA VAL A 6 8.47 1.06 1.95
C VAL A 6 9.53 1.96 1.34
N ARG A 7 9.13 2.91 0.51
CA ARG A 7 10.08 3.82 -0.14
C ARG A 7 10.80 4.69 0.89
N HIS A 8 10.09 5.16 1.91
CA HIS A 8 10.70 6.03 2.93
C HIS A 8 11.66 5.26 3.84
N PHE A 9 11.25 4.09 4.34
CA PHE A 9 12.03 3.35 5.34
C PHE A 9 13.01 2.35 4.73
N LEU A 10 12.73 1.82 3.53
CA LEU A 10 13.55 0.79 2.89
C LEU A 10 13.85 1.13 1.42
N GLY A 11 13.74 2.39 1.03
CA GLY A 11 13.91 2.80 -0.36
C GLY A 11 15.32 2.62 -0.91
N ASP A 12 16.31 2.46 -0.04
CA ASP A 12 17.68 2.13 -0.43
C ASP A 12 17.87 0.63 -0.72
N LYS A 13 16.90 -0.21 -0.36
CA LYS A 13 16.94 -1.67 -0.53
C LYS A 13 15.96 -2.17 -1.59
N PHE A 14 14.91 -1.41 -1.90
CA PHE A 14 13.84 -1.84 -2.80
C PHE A 14 13.49 -0.75 -3.80
N ILE A 15 13.16 -1.18 -5.02
CA ILE A 15 12.47 -0.34 -6.00
C ILE A 15 10.98 -0.66 -5.85
N VAL A 16 10.17 0.34 -5.50
CA VAL A 16 8.80 0.15 -5.07
C VAL A 16 7.82 0.77 -6.05
N GLU A 17 6.81 0.01 -6.44
CA GLU A 17 5.69 0.47 -7.24
C GLU A 17 4.39 0.03 -6.58
N SER A 18 3.32 0.78 -6.79
CA SER A 18 1.99 0.39 -6.33
C SER A 18 0.94 0.63 -7.40
N ALA A 19 -0.14 -0.14 -7.33
CA ALA A 19 -1.25 0.00 -8.27
C ALA A 19 -2.52 -0.53 -7.62
N GLY A 20 -3.67 -0.11 -8.14
CA GLY A 20 -4.98 -0.55 -7.68
C GLY A 20 -5.82 -1.11 -8.83
N TYR A 21 -7.06 -1.47 -8.51
CA TYR A 21 -8.00 -1.97 -9.51
C TYR A 21 -8.26 -0.92 -10.59
N LEU A 22 -8.41 0.35 -10.19
CA LEU A 22 -8.58 1.47 -11.10
C LEU A 22 -7.60 2.58 -10.75
N SER A 23 -7.16 3.31 -11.78
CA SER A 23 -6.41 4.55 -11.60
C SER A 23 -7.34 5.61 -10.99
N THR A 24 -6.97 6.15 -9.85
CA THR A 24 -7.70 7.23 -9.18
C THR A 24 -6.71 8.28 -8.69
N TYR A 25 -7.05 9.01 -7.65
CA TYR A 25 -6.13 9.95 -7.02
C TYR A 25 -5.70 9.42 -5.65
N VAL A 26 -4.58 9.93 -5.14
CA VAL A 26 -4.15 9.61 -3.78
C VAL A 26 -5.07 10.32 -2.80
N HIS A 27 -5.66 9.59 -1.86
CA HIS A 27 -6.67 10.12 -0.96
C HIS A 27 -6.07 11.19 -0.04
N PRO A 28 -6.74 12.37 0.11
CA PRO A 28 -6.21 13.46 0.94
C PRO A 28 -5.95 13.06 2.39
N ASP A 29 -6.80 12.23 2.99
CA ASP A 29 -6.62 11.78 4.36
C ASP A 29 -5.41 10.86 4.50
N ALA A 30 -5.11 10.08 3.48
CA ALA A 30 -3.87 9.28 3.44
C ALA A 30 -2.64 10.20 3.42
N ILE A 31 -2.67 11.25 2.61
CA ILE A 31 -1.58 12.23 2.55
C ILE A 31 -1.36 12.85 3.92
N GLU A 32 -2.43 13.25 4.60
CA GLU A 32 -2.35 13.90 5.91
C GLU A 32 -1.75 13.00 6.97
N VAL A 33 -2.25 11.75 7.10
CA VAL A 33 -1.74 10.85 8.14
C VAL A 33 -0.31 10.38 7.85
N MET A 34 0.08 10.26 6.60
CA MET A 34 1.46 9.92 6.25
C MET A 34 2.41 11.07 6.58
N LYS A 35 1.97 12.30 6.37
CA LYS A 35 2.75 13.48 6.72
C LYS A 35 3.04 13.54 8.24
N GLU A 36 2.12 13.05 9.06
CA GLU A 36 2.31 12.99 10.52
C GLU A 36 3.57 12.22 10.92
N ILE A 37 3.97 11.24 10.13
CA ILE A 37 5.17 10.43 10.39
C ILE A 37 6.33 10.78 9.46
N GLY A 38 6.27 11.93 8.81
CA GLY A 38 7.35 12.45 7.97
C GLY A 38 7.40 11.85 6.56
N VAL A 39 6.32 11.22 6.11
CA VAL A 39 6.27 10.58 4.78
C VAL A 39 5.35 11.39 3.86
N ASP A 40 5.90 11.95 2.79
CA ASP A 40 5.13 12.71 1.80
C ASP A 40 4.74 11.80 0.64
N ILE A 41 3.43 11.53 0.51
CA ILE A 41 2.89 10.76 -0.61
C ILE A 41 2.08 11.62 -1.59
N SER A 42 2.12 12.95 -1.43
CA SER A 42 1.31 13.86 -2.25
C SER A 42 1.66 13.80 -3.73
N LYS A 43 2.87 13.37 -4.07
CA LYS A 43 3.34 13.28 -5.45
C LYS A 43 3.24 11.87 -6.04
N GLN A 44 2.74 10.90 -5.28
CA GLN A 44 2.55 9.56 -5.82
C GLN A 44 1.46 9.55 -6.88
N ILE A 45 1.68 8.74 -7.91
CA ILE A 45 0.73 8.62 -9.01
C ILE A 45 -0.06 7.32 -8.81
N SER A 46 -1.38 7.44 -8.77
CA SER A 46 -2.25 6.27 -8.73
C SER A 46 -2.26 5.60 -10.11
N LYS A 47 -2.02 4.29 -10.13
CA LYS A 47 -1.94 3.50 -11.35
C LYS A 47 -2.88 2.31 -11.27
N SER A 48 -3.34 1.85 -12.43
CA SER A 48 -4.10 0.61 -12.54
C SER A 48 -3.16 -0.58 -12.66
N VAL A 49 -3.53 -1.70 -12.02
CA VAL A 49 -2.77 -2.96 -12.14
C VAL A 49 -2.63 -3.39 -13.60
N SER A 50 -3.66 -3.14 -14.42
CA SER A 50 -3.62 -3.51 -15.84
C SER A 50 -2.50 -2.81 -16.63
N GLU A 51 -2.04 -1.66 -16.16
CA GLU A 51 -0.93 -0.93 -16.78
C GLU A 51 0.43 -1.54 -16.49
N MET A 52 0.50 -2.47 -15.54
CA MET A 52 1.77 -2.99 -15.01
C MET A 52 1.99 -4.47 -15.28
N HIS A 53 1.06 -5.15 -15.95
CA HIS A 53 1.14 -6.61 -16.15
C HIS A 53 2.32 -7.06 -17.01
N ASP A 54 2.89 -6.20 -17.81
CA ASP A 54 4.07 -6.49 -18.63
C ASP A 54 5.39 -6.30 -17.87
N GLN A 55 5.34 -5.81 -16.64
CA GLN A 55 6.53 -5.60 -15.81
C GLN A 55 6.80 -6.83 -14.95
N ASN A 56 8.09 -7.04 -14.67
CA ASN A 56 8.55 -8.14 -13.82
C ASN A 56 8.89 -7.61 -12.44
N PHE A 57 8.36 -8.26 -11.40
CA PHE A 57 8.66 -7.91 -10.02
C PHE A 57 9.16 -9.15 -9.28
N ASP A 58 10.02 -8.94 -8.30
CA ASP A 58 10.51 -10.01 -7.43
C ASP A 58 9.46 -10.41 -6.40
N LEU A 59 8.67 -9.44 -5.95
CA LEU A 59 7.64 -9.65 -4.94
C LEU A 59 6.43 -8.78 -5.24
N ILE A 60 5.26 -9.39 -5.16
CA ILE A 60 3.97 -8.70 -5.26
C ILE A 60 3.22 -8.91 -3.94
N ILE A 61 2.87 -7.81 -3.27
CA ILE A 61 2.07 -7.84 -2.07
C ILE A 61 0.68 -7.29 -2.39
N THR A 62 -0.35 -8.11 -2.19
CA THR A 62 -1.73 -7.65 -2.29
C THR A 62 -2.22 -7.26 -0.91
N LEU A 63 -2.90 -6.12 -0.81
CA LEU A 63 -3.30 -5.51 0.45
C LEU A 63 -4.79 -5.63 0.72
N CYS A 64 -5.55 -6.10 -0.24
CA CYS A 64 -7.00 -6.27 -0.14
C CYS A 64 -7.33 -7.69 0.32
N ASP A 65 -8.57 -7.88 0.80
CA ASP A 65 -9.08 -9.21 1.12
C ASP A 65 -9.18 -10.02 -0.17
N GLU A 66 -8.60 -11.22 -0.19
CA GLU A 66 -8.61 -12.12 -1.35
C GLU A 66 -10.03 -12.49 -1.79
N ASN A 67 -10.99 -12.45 -0.88
CA ASN A 67 -12.39 -12.76 -1.18
C ASN A 67 -13.15 -11.58 -1.78
N ASP A 68 -12.55 -10.37 -1.79
CA ASP A 68 -13.16 -9.21 -2.40
C ASP A 68 -13.06 -9.34 -3.93
N PRO A 69 -14.20 -9.30 -4.66
CA PRO A 69 -14.16 -9.42 -6.12
C PRO A 69 -13.40 -8.28 -6.80
N LEU A 70 -13.19 -7.15 -6.11
CA LEU A 70 -12.41 -6.03 -6.64
C LEU A 70 -10.93 -6.12 -6.30
N CYS A 71 -10.50 -7.15 -5.58
CA CYS A 71 -9.08 -7.37 -5.30
C CYS A 71 -8.37 -7.78 -6.59
N PRO A 72 -7.38 -7.00 -7.06
CA PRO A 72 -6.74 -7.30 -8.34
C PRO A 72 -6.01 -8.64 -8.31
N ILE A 73 -6.01 -9.33 -9.46
CA ILE A 73 -5.26 -10.56 -9.66
C ILE A 73 -4.02 -10.19 -10.48
N TRP A 74 -2.84 -10.58 -9.97
CA TRP A 74 -1.58 -10.37 -10.68
C TRP A 74 -1.28 -11.61 -11.54
N TYR A 75 -1.19 -11.41 -12.85
CA TYR A 75 -0.88 -12.48 -13.80
C TYR A 75 0.58 -12.50 -14.24
N GLY A 76 1.37 -11.52 -13.83
CA GLY A 76 2.78 -11.42 -14.16
C GLY A 76 3.65 -12.34 -13.30
N LYS A 77 4.96 -12.20 -13.47
CA LYS A 77 5.95 -12.98 -12.74
C LYS A 77 6.21 -12.35 -11.36
N GLY A 78 6.71 -13.16 -10.45
CA GLY A 78 7.10 -12.76 -9.11
C GLY A 78 6.41 -13.58 -8.04
N LYS A 79 7.01 -13.59 -6.85
CA LYS A 79 6.39 -14.22 -5.69
C LYS A 79 5.23 -13.35 -5.22
N GLN A 80 4.07 -13.96 -5.00
CA GLN A 80 2.88 -13.26 -4.53
C GLN A 80 2.59 -13.61 -3.08
N VAL A 81 2.26 -12.58 -2.28
CA VAL A 81 1.83 -12.75 -0.90
C VAL A 81 0.68 -11.79 -0.63
N ASN A 82 -0.27 -12.23 0.19
CA ASN A 82 -1.40 -11.40 0.59
C ASN A 82 -1.23 -10.99 2.05
N ILE A 83 -1.22 -9.69 2.31
CA ILE A 83 -1.20 -9.11 3.66
C ILE A 83 -2.38 -8.13 3.71
N PRO A 84 -3.59 -8.62 4.05
CA PRO A 84 -4.79 -7.80 3.95
C PRO A 84 -4.87 -6.74 5.05
N PHE A 85 -5.42 -5.58 4.67
CA PHE A 85 -5.71 -4.48 5.57
C PHE A 85 -7.12 -3.98 5.31
N PRO A 86 -7.83 -3.48 6.34
CA PRO A 86 -9.11 -2.83 6.12
C PRO A 86 -8.92 -1.58 5.25
N ASP A 87 -9.91 -1.28 4.41
CA ASP A 87 -9.89 -0.06 3.61
C ASP A 87 -10.39 1.10 4.47
N PRO A 88 -9.54 2.06 4.84
CA PRO A 88 -9.95 3.15 5.72
C PRO A 88 -10.96 4.09 5.06
N VAL A 89 -11.04 4.12 3.73
CA VAL A 89 -12.03 4.92 3.00
C VAL A 89 -13.45 4.47 3.32
N MET A 90 -13.63 3.20 3.69
CA MET A 90 -14.94 2.64 4.03
C MET A 90 -15.41 3.04 5.42
N LYS A 91 -14.56 3.64 6.25
CA LYS A 91 -14.92 4.05 7.60
C LYS A 91 -15.87 5.24 7.55
N LYS A 92 -16.98 5.13 8.29
CA LYS A 92 -17.98 6.20 8.40
C LYS A 92 -17.85 6.88 9.76
N GLY A 93 -18.19 8.15 9.78
CA GLY A 93 -18.14 8.97 10.98
C GLY A 93 -17.65 10.38 10.68
N ASP A 94 -17.35 11.16 11.73
CA ASP A 94 -16.78 12.47 11.53
C ASP A 94 -15.32 12.38 11.08
N ARG A 95 -14.73 13.52 10.72
CA ARG A 95 -13.37 13.55 10.21
C ARG A 95 -12.34 12.94 11.18
N ASN A 96 -12.52 13.16 12.48
CA ASN A 96 -11.59 12.62 13.48
C ASN A 96 -11.63 11.11 13.53
N ILE A 97 -12.82 10.52 13.42
CA ILE A 97 -12.98 9.06 13.39
C ILE A 97 -12.34 8.48 12.12
N VAL A 98 -12.60 9.10 10.98
CA VAL A 98 -12.03 8.66 9.70
C VAL A 98 -10.50 8.77 9.71
N LEU A 99 -9.96 9.89 10.17
CA LEU A 99 -8.51 10.08 10.25
C LEU A 99 -7.86 9.07 11.18
N GLN A 100 -8.52 8.74 12.31
CA GLN A 100 -7.99 7.74 13.23
C GLN A 100 -7.92 6.36 12.57
N GLU A 101 -8.91 6.01 11.74
CA GLU A 101 -8.86 4.76 10.99
C GLU A 101 -7.71 4.74 9.99
N PHE A 102 -7.46 5.85 9.29
CA PHE A 102 -6.29 5.96 8.40
C PHE A 102 -4.98 5.79 9.18
N ARG A 103 -4.90 6.36 10.39
CA ARG A 103 -3.72 6.18 11.26
C ARG A 103 -3.54 4.73 11.68
N ASN A 104 -4.62 4.05 12.05
CA ASN A 104 -4.57 2.66 12.47
C ASN A 104 -4.09 1.76 11.33
N VAL A 105 -4.61 1.97 10.13
CA VAL A 105 -4.18 1.21 8.95
C VAL A 105 -2.73 1.53 8.60
N ARG A 106 -2.35 2.81 8.62
CA ARG A 106 -0.96 3.24 8.40
C ARG A 106 0.02 2.52 9.33
N ASP A 107 -0.29 2.51 10.63
CA ASP A 107 0.61 1.93 11.63
C ASP A 107 0.68 0.41 11.50
N SER A 108 -0.44 -0.23 11.18
CA SER A 108 -0.50 -1.66 10.92
C SER A 108 0.29 -2.04 9.66
N MET A 109 0.15 -1.27 8.59
CA MET A 109 0.92 -1.47 7.36
C MET A 109 2.42 -1.33 7.62
N LYS A 110 2.80 -0.29 8.35
CA LYS A 110 4.21 -0.05 8.68
C LYS A 110 4.80 -1.28 9.39
N SER A 111 4.14 -1.75 10.43
CA SER A 111 4.60 -2.89 11.19
C SER A 111 4.67 -4.16 10.34
N LYS A 112 3.57 -4.53 9.71
CA LYS A 112 3.47 -5.84 9.05
C LYS A 112 4.27 -5.92 7.75
N ILE A 113 4.25 -4.87 6.94
CA ILE A 113 4.95 -4.88 5.66
C ILE A 113 6.46 -4.77 5.86
N LEU A 114 6.91 -3.86 6.72
CA LEU A 114 8.34 -3.71 6.95
C LEU A 114 8.93 -4.96 7.63
N ASP A 115 8.22 -5.56 8.59
CA ASP A 115 8.63 -6.81 9.21
C ASP A 115 8.76 -7.93 8.19
N TYR A 116 7.76 -8.07 7.31
CA TYR A 116 7.81 -9.10 6.27
C TYR A 116 9.03 -8.93 5.36
N LEU A 117 9.27 -7.71 4.90
CA LEU A 117 10.39 -7.44 4.00
C LEU A 117 11.73 -7.65 4.69
N GLN A 118 11.88 -7.17 5.92
CA GLN A 118 13.12 -7.33 6.67
C GLN A 118 13.41 -8.79 7.00
N SER A 119 12.39 -9.55 7.35
CA SER A 119 12.55 -10.96 7.72
C SER A 119 12.82 -11.87 6.53
N ASN A 120 12.34 -11.53 5.34
CA ASN A 120 12.39 -12.42 4.17
C ASN A 120 13.40 -12.00 3.10
N PHE A 121 13.79 -10.73 3.05
CA PHE A 121 14.64 -10.18 1.97
C PHE A 121 15.90 -9.47 2.47
N LEU A 122 15.97 -9.09 3.74
CA LEU A 122 17.08 -8.31 4.30
C LEU A 122 17.81 -9.05 5.43
N LYS A 123 17.80 -10.36 5.38
CA LYS A 123 18.53 -11.19 6.38
C LYS A 123 20.03 -11.09 6.17
#